data_00ce0f0aebb47ea0d00c85a410ad653d
#
_entry.id   00ce0f0aebb47ea0d00c85a410ad653d
#
_cell.length_a   1.000
_cell.length_b   1.000
_cell.length_c   1.000
_cell.angle_alpha   90.00
_cell.angle_beta   90.00
_cell.angle_gamma   90.00
#
_symmetry.space_group_name_H-M   'P 1'
#
loop_
_entity.id
_entity.type
_entity.pdbx_description
1 polymer ?
#
loop_
_entity_poly.entity_id
_entity_poly.type
_entity_poly.pdbx_seq_one_letter_code
_entity_poly.pdbx_strand_id
1 'polypeptide(L)'
;GGTGSISSDFSEALEIIKKNHIDGRSANANELTKAAIESMLHSLDPHSNYFDAKEAEQFRTDQSSRYFGIGATIGDLSDADGKVIATYIKATFEGAPANRAGLGFGDKIIEVNGTSMLGKPLSEVRGFLRGPRGTVAKLTVEKYGTGERKTVEIIRDAVPQPSISEAYMIRPGV
;
A
#
# COMPACT_ATOMS: atom_id res chain seq x y z
N GLY A 1 -22.34 27.98 24.27
CA GLY A 1 -23.04 26.83 24.74
C GLY A 1 -22.99 25.70 23.74
N GLY A 2 -22.67 24.49 24.15
CA GLY A 2 -23.05 23.35 23.35
C GLY A 2 -22.08 22.18 23.22
N THR A 3 -20.77 22.36 23.22
CA THR A 3 -19.84 21.22 23.01
C THR A 3 -19.80 20.24 24.19
N GLY A 4 -19.98 20.71 25.43
CA GLY A 4 -20.04 19.87 26.62
C GLY A 4 -21.29 18.96 26.67
N SER A 5 -22.44 19.46 26.17
CA SER A 5 -23.69 18.69 26.10
C SER A 5 -23.59 17.55 25.07
N ILE A 6 -23.07 17.83 23.87
CA ILE A 6 -22.94 16.83 22.80
C ILE A 6 -22.01 15.70 23.20
N SER A 7 -20.88 16.02 23.85
CA SER A 7 -19.95 14.99 24.35
C SER A 7 -20.59 14.12 25.44
N SER A 8 -21.37 14.72 26.34
CA SER A 8 -22.11 14.00 27.38
C SER A 8 -23.19 13.09 26.76
N ASP A 9 -23.94 13.61 25.82
CA ASP A 9 -25.01 12.87 25.14
C ASP A 9 -24.45 11.67 24.34
N PHE A 10 -23.29 11.86 23.70
CA PHE A 10 -22.62 10.77 22.99
C PHE A 10 -22.12 9.68 23.94
N SER A 11 -21.54 10.07 25.08
CA SER A 11 -21.08 9.12 26.09
C SER A 11 -22.24 8.33 26.69
N GLU A 12 -23.36 8.98 26.98
CA GLU A 12 -24.58 8.37 27.48
C GLU A 12 -25.17 7.38 26.47
N ALA A 13 -25.23 7.75 25.20
CA ALA A 13 -25.68 6.86 24.13
C ALA A 13 -24.81 5.61 24.01
N LEU A 14 -23.48 5.74 24.10
CA LEU A 14 -22.54 4.61 24.12
C LEU A 14 -22.81 3.66 25.31
N GLU A 15 -23.04 4.20 26.50
CA GLU A 15 -23.35 3.39 27.69
C GLU A 15 -24.70 2.67 27.55
N ILE A 16 -25.71 3.34 26.98
CA ILE A 16 -27.02 2.72 26.70
C ILE A 16 -26.87 1.56 25.71
N ILE A 17 -26.07 1.71 24.63
CA ILE A 17 -25.82 0.65 23.65
C ILE A 17 -25.11 -0.53 24.33
N LYS A 18 -24.05 -0.28 25.09
CA LYS A 18 -23.30 -1.32 25.81
C LYS A 18 -24.17 -2.08 26.80
N LYS A 19 -25.13 -1.42 27.42
CA LYS A 19 -26.00 -2.01 28.43
C LYS A 19 -27.18 -2.80 27.85
N ASN A 20 -27.73 -2.35 26.74
CA ASN A 20 -29.02 -2.82 26.23
C ASN A 20 -28.93 -3.63 24.92
N HIS A 21 -27.84 -3.48 24.15
CA HIS A 21 -27.66 -4.26 22.93
C HIS A 21 -27.25 -5.68 23.25
N ILE A 22 -27.70 -6.67 22.47
CA ILE A 22 -27.41 -8.10 22.68
C ILE A 22 -25.91 -8.38 22.71
N ASP A 23 -25.13 -7.68 21.87
CA ASP A 23 -23.67 -7.77 21.79
C ASP A 23 -22.98 -6.62 22.55
N GLY A 24 -23.72 -5.80 23.29
CA GLY A 24 -23.21 -4.58 23.92
C GLY A 24 -22.08 -4.83 24.93
N ARG A 25 -22.10 -5.96 25.62
CA ARG A 25 -21.08 -6.32 26.61
C ARG A 25 -19.74 -6.69 25.98
N SER A 26 -19.74 -7.19 24.76
CA SER A 26 -18.53 -7.49 23.96
C SER A 26 -18.10 -6.33 23.08
N ALA A 27 -18.94 -5.30 22.95
CA ALA A 27 -18.65 -4.15 22.09
C ALA A 27 -17.50 -3.30 22.65
N ASN A 28 -16.46 -3.10 21.83
CA ASN A 28 -15.36 -2.23 22.15
C ASN A 28 -15.78 -0.77 21.93
N ALA A 29 -15.74 0.04 23.01
CA ALA A 29 -16.11 1.45 22.94
C ALA A 29 -15.27 2.25 21.93
N ASN A 30 -13.98 1.92 21.80
CA ASN A 30 -13.08 2.59 20.85
C ASN A 30 -13.50 2.27 19.39
N GLU A 31 -13.87 1.02 19.09
CA GLU A 31 -14.31 0.62 17.76
C GLU A 31 -15.68 1.26 17.41
N LEU A 32 -16.61 1.31 18.36
CA LEU A 32 -17.87 2.00 18.17
C LEU A 32 -17.69 3.51 17.94
N THR A 33 -16.79 4.13 18.69
CA THR A 33 -16.48 5.56 18.51
C THR A 33 -15.80 5.79 17.15
N LYS A 34 -14.89 4.93 16.74
CA LYS A 34 -14.25 4.99 15.42
C LYS A 34 -15.28 4.89 14.31
N ALA A 35 -16.15 3.89 14.37
CA ALA A 35 -17.23 3.70 13.37
C ALA A 35 -18.17 4.92 13.29
N ALA A 36 -18.48 5.55 14.42
CA ALA A 36 -19.28 6.77 14.45
C ALA A 36 -18.58 7.94 13.76
N ILE A 37 -17.26 8.14 14.03
CA ILE A 37 -16.47 9.20 13.40
C ILE A 37 -16.34 8.94 11.88
N GLU A 38 -16.06 7.71 11.46
CA GLU A 38 -16.03 7.33 10.05
C GLU A 38 -17.36 7.59 9.34
N SER A 39 -18.48 7.23 9.98
CA SER A 39 -19.80 7.50 9.43
C SER A 39 -20.10 9.00 9.28
N MET A 40 -19.69 9.82 10.25
CA MET A 40 -19.79 11.28 10.15
C MET A 40 -18.93 11.84 9.02
N LEU A 41 -17.71 11.37 8.87
CA LEU A 41 -16.82 11.80 7.79
C LEU A 41 -17.38 11.41 6.42
N HIS A 42 -17.84 10.18 6.26
CA HIS A 42 -18.44 9.70 5.01
C HIS A 42 -19.72 10.46 4.63
N SER A 43 -20.45 11.00 5.62
CA SER A 43 -21.62 11.85 5.33
C SER A 43 -21.24 13.24 4.79
N LEU A 44 -20.01 13.68 5.05
CA LEU A 44 -19.48 14.96 4.56
C LEU A 44 -18.70 14.77 3.25
N ASP A 45 -17.86 13.72 3.20
CA ASP A 45 -17.05 13.36 2.04
C ASP A 45 -16.80 11.84 2.03
N PRO A 46 -17.29 11.12 1.00
CA PRO A 46 -17.15 9.66 0.92
C PRO A 46 -15.70 9.17 0.78
N HIS A 47 -14.75 10.07 0.49
CA HIS A 47 -13.32 9.76 0.36
C HIS A 47 -12.50 10.07 1.62
N SER A 48 -13.12 10.66 2.62
CA SER A 48 -12.47 10.92 3.91
C SER A 48 -12.37 9.66 4.75
N ASN A 49 -11.18 9.42 5.31
CA ASN A 49 -10.91 8.31 6.23
C ASN A 49 -10.47 8.85 7.59
N TYR A 50 -10.87 8.15 8.65
CA TYR A 50 -10.39 8.39 9.99
C TYR A 50 -9.31 7.36 10.35
N PHE A 51 -8.19 7.84 10.88
CA PHE A 51 -7.14 7.01 11.44
C PHE A 51 -7.07 7.26 12.94
N ASP A 52 -7.15 6.22 13.74
CA ASP A 52 -6.82 6.33 15.16
C ASP A 52 -5.32 6.61 15.35
N ALA A 53 -4.90 6.91 16.60
CA ALA A 53 -3.52 7.28 16.88
C ALA A 53 -2.50 6.22 16.45
N LYS A 54 -2.85 4.93 16.60
CA LYS A 54 -2.00 3.80 16.21
C LYS A 54 -1.92 3.65 14.69
N GLU A 55 -3.05 3.75 14.01
CA GLU A 55 -3.13 3.72 12.55
C GLU A 55 -2.44 4.93 11.92
N ALA A 56 -2.61 6.11 12.51
CA ALA A 56 -1.93 7.33 12.06
C ALA A 56 -0.41 7.26 12.28
N GLU A 57 0.06 6.61 13.34
CA GLU A 57 1.48 6.35 13.56
C GLU A 57 1.99 5.29 12.59
N GLN A 58 1.22 4.24 12.34
CA GLN A 58 1.55 3.20 11.36
C GLN A 58 1.57 3.77 9.94
N PHE A 59 0.60 4.61 9.59
CA PHE A 59 0.56 5.32 8.31
C PHE A 59 1.75 6.27 8.15
N ARG A 60 2.11 7.03 9.21
CA ARG A 60 3.32 7.86 9.22
C ARG A 60 4.60 7.03 9.17
N THR A 61 4.64 5.88 9.83
CA THR A 61 5.77 4.95 9.80
C THR A 61 5.86 4.31 8.42
N ASP A 62 4.76 3.94 7.79
CA ASP A 62 4.71 3.43 6.43
C ASP A 62 5.05 4.51 5.39
N GLN A 63 4.68 5.77 5.62
CA GLN A 63 5.14 6.91 4.83
C GLN A 63 6.60 7.31 5.11
N SER A 64 7.06 7.17 6.34
CA SER A 64 8.44 7.47 6.75
C SER A 64 9.35 6.25 6.68
N SER A 65 8.84 5.03 6.68
CA SER A 65 9.59 3.89 6.23
C SER A 65 9.85 4.11 4.75
N ARG A 66 11.00 4.73 4.52
CA ARG A 66 11.55 4.98 3.21
C ARG A 66 11.47 3.67 2.47
N TYR A 67 10.54 3.61 1.53
CA TYR A 67 10.28 2.46 0.70
C TYR A 67 11.52 2.20 -0.13
N PHE A 68 12.35 1.31 0.35
CA PHE A 68 13.57 0.95 -0.36
C PHE A 68 13.28 -0.26 -1.23
N GLY A 69 13.31 -0.04 -2.50
CA GLY A 69 13.07 -1.05 -3.51
C GLY A 69 13.81 -0.75 -4.79
N ILE A 70 13.36 -1.38 -5.86
CA ILE A 70 13.95 -1.21 -7.19
C ILE A 70 13.36 -0.06 -8.00
N GLY A 71 12.27 0.54 -7.55
CA GLY A 71 11.60 1.63 -8.27
C GLY A 71 10.79 1.15 -9.47
N ALA A 72 9.99 0.09 -9.29
CA ALA A 72 9.10 -0.46 -10.29
C ALA A 72 7.76 -0.87 -9.68
N THR A 73 6.70 -0.80 -10.49
CA THR A 73 5.44 -1.48 -10.22
C THR A 73 5.48 -2.87 -10.87
N ILE A 74 4.95 -3.86 -10.18
CA ILE A 74 4.94 -5.26 -10.60
C ILE A 74 3.54 -5.82 -10.62
N GLY A 75 3.33 -6.87 -11.38
CA GLY A 75 2.05 -7.57 -11.50
C GLY A 75 2.24 -9.08 -11.63
N ASP A 76 1.20 -9.83 -11.28
CA ASP A 76 1.16 -11.27 -11.47
C ASP A 76 0.87 -11.62 -12.95
N LEU A 77 1.60 -12.58 -13.47
CA LEU A 77 1.29 -13.28 -14.70
C LEU A 77 0.72 -14.64 -14.31
N SER A 78 -0.51 -14.90 -14.72
CA SER A 78 -1.21 -16.16 -14.45
C SER A 78 -1.42 -16.97 -15.71
N ASP A 79 -1.52 -18.29 -15.56
CA ASP A 79 -1.93 -19.20 -16.61
C ASP A 79 -3.46 -19.15 -16.84
N ALA A 80 -3.94 -19.99 -17.77
CA ALA A 80 -5.36 -20.07 -18.12
C ALA A 80 -6.26 -20.50 -16.95
N ASP A 81 -5.72 -21.18 -15.96
CA ASP A 81 -6.42 -21.64 -14.75
C ASP A 81 -6.36 -20.60 -13.59
N GLY A 82 -5.75 -19.45 -13.86
CA GLY A 82 -5.60 -18.35 -12.87
C GLY A 82 -4.47 -18.56 -11.88
N LYS A 83 -3.63 -19.59 -12.06
CA LYS A 83 -2.47 -19.82 -11.21
C LYS A 83 -1.33 -18.87 -11.58
N VAL A 84 -0.76 -18.20 -10.58
CA VAL A 84 0.41 -17.34 -10.77
C VAL A 84 1.60 -18.18 -11.26
N ILE A 85 2.14 -17.83 -12.42
CA ILE A 85 3.33 -18.48 -13.00
C ILE A 85 4.59 -17.64 -12.91
N ALA A 86 4.45 -16.33 -12.92
CA ALA A 86 5.57 -15.39 -12.80
C ALA A 86 5.10 -14.02 -12.32
N THR A 87 6.04 -13.19 -11.93
CA THR A 87 5.84 -11.75 -11.72
C THR A 87 6.52 -10.99 -12.85
N TYR A 88 5.88 -9.94 -13.35
CA TYR A 88 6.43 -9.09 -14.40
C TYR A 88 6.42 -7.61 -13.99
N ILE A 89 7.27 -6.82 -14.65
CA ILE A 89 7.33 -5.37 -14.47
C ILE A 89 6.23 -4.70 -15.27
N LYS A 90 5.35 -3.96 -14.60
CA LYS A 90 4.29 -3.16 -15.23
C LYS A 90 4.81 -1.80 -15.68
N ALA A 91 5.63 -1.16 -14.85
CA ALA A 91 6.26 0.11 -15.15
C ALA A 91 7.47 0.32 -14.23
N THR A 92 8.41 1.13 -14.68
CA THR A 92 9.50 1.66 -13.85
C THR A 92 9.31 3.17 -13.66
N PHE A 93 9.68 3.68 -12.50
CA PHE A 93 9.69 5.13 -12.28
C PHE A 93 10.92 5.74 -12.96
N GLU A 94 10.72 6.87 -13.62
CA GLU A 94 11.80 7.57 -14.32
C GLU A 94 12.94 7.89 -13.35
N GLY A 95 14.18 7.60 -13.77
CA GLY A 95 15.38 7.80 -12.95
C GLY A 95 15.52 6.88 -11.76
N ALA A 96 14.57 5.98 -11.51
CA ALA A 96 14.67 4.98 -10.44
C ALA A 96 15.66 3.86 -10.78
N PRO A 97 16.13 3.09 -9.78
CA PRO A 97 17.17 2.07 -10.01
C PRO A 97 16.85 1.05 -11.11
N ALA A 98 15.61 0.52 -11.14
CA ALA A 98 15.18 -0.42 -12.18
C ALA A 98 15.16 0.22 -13.57
N ASN A 99 14.75 1.49 -13.68
CA ASN A 99 14.75 2.23 -14.93
C ASN A 99 16.17 2.43 -15.45
N ARG A 100 17.10 2.85 -14.59
CA ARG A 100 18.51 3.01 -14.94
C ARG A 100 19.17 1.69 -15.33
N ALA A 101 18.72 0.57 -14.77
CA ALA A 101 19.20 -0.77 -15.13
C ALA A 101 18.63 -1.31 -16.46
N GLY A 102 17.76 -0.53 -17.13
CA GLY A 102 17.15 -0.88 -18.41
C GLY A 102 16.03 -1.92 -18.29
N LEU A 103 15.40 -2.03 -17.12
CA LEU A 103 14.19 -2.82 -16.94
C LEU A 103 12.96 -2.04 -17.42
N GLY A 104 11.97 -2.75 -17.95
CA GLY A 104 10.79 -2.13 -18.51
C GLY A 104 9.56 -3.03 -18.51
N PHE A 105 8.50 -2.53 -19.13
CA PHE A 105 7.23 -3.24 -19.23
C PHE A 105 7.39 -4.64 -19.82
N GLY A 106 6.76 -5.61 -19.17
CA GLY A 106 6.69 -6.99 -19.61
C GLY A 106 7.90 -7.84 -19.24
N ASP A 107 8.99 -7.26 -18.73
CA ASP A 107 10.15 -8.04 -18.25
C ASP A 107 9.70 -8.93 -17.07
N LYS A 108 9.89 -10.25 -17.20
CA LYS A 108 9.57 -11.20 -16.13
C LYS A 108 10.70 -11.32 -15.15
N ILE A 109 10.38 -11.31 -13.86
CA ILE A 109 11.33 -11.52 -12.79
C ILE A 109 11.47 -13.03 -12.57
N ILE A 110 12.60 -13.59 -12.95
CA ILE A 110 12.88 -15.03 -12.85
C ILE A 110 13.50 -15.38 -11.50
N GLU A 111 14.45 -14.55 -11.04
CA GLU A 111 15.23 -14.82 -9.85
C GLU A 111 15.60 -13.52 -9.15
N VAL A 112 15.65 -13.54 -7.82
CA VAL A 112 16.16 -12.46 -6.99
C VAL A 112 17.13 -13.04 -5.98
N ASN A 113 18.36 -12.57 -5.97
CA ASN A 113 19.43 -13.00 -5.06
C ASN A 113 19.63 -14.53 -5.00
N GLY A 114 19.56 -15.20 -6.16
CA GLY A 114 19.71 -16.64 -6.26
C GLY A 114 18.47 -17.46 -5.93
N THR A 115 17.34 -16.81 -5.60
CA THR A 115 16.09 -17.47 -5.30
C THR A 115 15.10 -17.30 -6.46
N SER A 116 14.54 -18.40 -6.95
CA SER A 116 13.54 -18.37 -8.02
C SER A 116 12.26 -17.65 -7.57
N MET A 117 11.75 -16.79 -8.43
CA MET A 117 10.50 -16.06 -8.23
C MET A 117 9.32 -16.69 -8.99
N LEU A 118 9.55 -17.72 -9.79
CA LEU A 118 8.51 -18.39 -10.58
C LEU A 118 7.46 -19.03 -9.65
N GLY A 119 6.20 -18.79 -9.95
CA GLY A 119 5.06 -19.32 -9.18
C GLY A 119 4.87 -18.71 -7.80
N LYS A 120 5.69 -17.74 -7.38
CA LYS A 120 5.53 -17.06 -6.10
C LYS A 120 4.48 -15.95 -6.19
N PRO A 121 3.66 -15.77 -5.15
CA PRO A 121 2.70 -14.67 -5.12
C PRO A 121 3.42 -13.30 -5.07
N LEU A 122 2.76 -12.28 -5.62
CA LEU A 122 3.29 -10.92 -5.72
C LEU A 122 3.80 -10.36 -4.39
N SER A 123 3.11 -10.67 -3.29
CA SER A 123 3.50 -10.23 -1.93
C SER A 123 4.87 -10.76 -1.53
N GLU A 124 5.16 -12.02 -1.87
CA GLU A 124 6.44 -12.66 -1.57
C GLU A 124 7.55 -12.08 -2.45
N VAL A 125 7.32 -11.96 -3.76
CA VAL A 125 8.28 -11.35 -4.70
C VAL A 125 8.61 -9.92 -4.27
N ARG A 126 7.60 -9.16 -3.87
CA ARG A 126 7.78 -7.80 -3.34
C ARG A 126 8.70 -7.78 -2.13
N GLY A 127 8.60 -8.75 -1.24
CA GLY A 127 9.49 -8.90 -0.08
C GLY A 127 10.95 -9.09 -0.48
N PHE A 128 11.23 -9.86 -1.54
CA PHE A 128 12.59 -10.06 -2.06
C PHE A 128 13.16 -8.80 -2.75
N LEU A 129 12.30 -8.03 -3.42
CA LEU A 129 12.73 -6.79 -4.11
C LEU A 129 13.01 -5.65 -3.14
N ARG A 130 12.39 -5.66 -1.96
CA ARG A 130 12.61 -4.70 -0.89
C ARG A 130 13.81 -5.06 -0.03
N GLY A 131 14.37 -4.09 0.63
CA GLY A 131 15.45 -4.29 1.61
C GLY A 131 16.03 -2.97 2.10
N PRO A 132 17.04 -3.02 2.96
CA PRO A 132 17.71 -1.83 3.46
C PRO A 132 18.27 -0.98 2.32
N ARG A 133 18.25 0.34 2.49
CA ARG A 133 18.79 1.29 1.51
C ARG A 133 20.25 1.02 1.23
N GLY A 134 20.64 1.10 -0.03
CA GLY A 134 22.01 0.89 -0.45
C GLY A 134 22.41 -0.59 -0.60
N THR A 135 21.53 -1.53 -0.24
CA THR A 135 21.77 -2.96 -0.49
C THR A 135 21.49 -3.32 -1.94
N VAL A 136 22.20 -4.32 -2.45
CA VAL A 136 22.05 -4.79 -3.83
C VAL A 136 20.97 -5.85 -3.92
N ALA A 137 20.08 -5.69 -4.89
CA ALA A 137 19.21 -6.75 -5.39
C ALA A 137 19.76 -7.24 -6.73
N LYS A 138 20.19 -8.49 -6.79
CA LYS A 138 20.62 -9.13 -8.03
C LYS A 138 19.42 -9.81 -8.66
N LEU A 139 18.93 -9.26 -9.79
CA LEU A 139 17.75 -9.76 -10.48
C LEU A 139 18.17 -10.46 -11.78
N THR A 140 17.64 -11.66 -12.00
CA THR A 140 17.59 -12.27 -13.32
C THR A 140 16.22 -12.06 -13.90
N VAL A 141 16.13 -11.41 -15.04
CA VAL A 141 14.89 -11.12 -15.76
C VAL A 141 14.90 -11.77 -17.14
N GLU A 142 13.72 -12.13 -17.61
CA GLU A 142 13.49 -12.51 -19.00
C GLU A 142 12.87 -11.32 -19.73
N LYS A 143 13.58 -10.81 -20.73
CA LYS A 143 13.22 -9.60 -21.45
C LYS A 143 11.97 -9.81 -22.29
N TYR A 144 11.05 -8.89 -22.21
CA TYR A 144 9.83 -8.88 -23.02
C TYR A 144 10.18 -8.80 -24.52
N GLY A 145 9.50 -9.59 -25.34
CA GLY A 145 9.64 -9.63 -26.80
C GLY A 145 10.83 -10.47 -27.31
N THR A 146 11.95 -10.58 -26.60
CA THR A 146 13.10 -11.36 -27.03
C THR A 146 13.25 -12.69 -26.28
N GLY A 147 12.71 -12.79 -25.05
CA GLY A 147 12.92 -13.94 -24.18
C GLY A 147 14.35 -14.08 -23.66
N GLU A 148 15.21 -13.12 -23.96
CA GLU A 148 16.60 -13.11 -23.47
C GLU A 148 16.64 -12.99 -21.96
N ARG A 149 17.45 -13.82 -21.30
CA ARG A 149 17.68 -13.70 -19.85
C ARG A 149 18.85 -12.76 -19.59
N LYS A 150 18.60 -11.77 -18.75
CA LYS A 150 19.60 -10.79 -18.33
C LYS A 150 19.64 -10.72 -16.82
N THR A 151 20.86 -10.71 -16.27
CA THR A 151 21.07 -10.45 -14.85
C THR A 151 21.54 -9.02 -14.67
N VAL A 152 20.89 -8.30 -13.75
CA VAL A 152 21.21 -6.91 -13.39
C VAL A 152 21.34 -6.79 -11.89
N GLU A 153 22.25 -5.93 -11.45
CA GLU A 153 22.41 -5.57 -10.05
C GLU A 153 21.79 -4.18 -9.83
N ILE A 154 20.87 -4.10 -8.88
CA ILE A 154 20.11 -2.90 -8.59
C ILE A 154 20.35 -2.51 -7.14
N ILE A 155 20.86 -1.31 -6.92
CA ILE A 155 20.99 -0.75 -5.58
C ILE A 155 19.62 -0.27 -5.13
N ARG A 156 19.12 -0.83 -4.02
CA ARG A 156 17.83 -0.40 -3.44
C ARG A 156 17.93 1.04 -2.96
N ASP A 157 16.99 1.85 -3.37
CA ASP A 157 16.92 3.26 -3.00
C ASP A 157 15.48 3.68 -2.69
N ALA A 158 15.34 4.90 -2.18
CA ALA A 158 14.04 5.49 -2.00
C ALA A 158 13.32 5.53 -3.37
N VAL A 159 12.17 4.91 -3.44
CA VAL A 159 11.31 5.03 -4.62
C VAL A 159 10.57 6.34 -4.47
N PRO A 160 10.67 7.26 -5.45
CA PRO A 160 9.81 8.44 -5.47
C PRO A 160 8.37 7.91 -5.44
N GLN A 161 7.68 8.14 -4.34
CA GLN A 161 6.23 8.02 -4.41
C GLN A 161 5.79 9.11 -5.38
N PRO A 162 4.96 8.82 -6.39
CA PRO A 162 4.30 9.87 -7.10
C PRO A 162 3.56 10.67 -6.02
N SER A 163 4.13 11.80 -5.64
CA SER A 163 3.39 12.81 -4.93
C SER A 163 2.19 13.05 -5.85
N ILE A 164 0.99 12.90 -5.32
CA ILE A 164 -0.20 13.45 -5.97
C ILE A 164 0.10 14.95 -6.01
N SER A 165 0.77 15.38 -7.06
CA SER A 165 1.22 16.76 -7.20
C SER A 165 0.06 17.71 -7.51
N GLU A 166 -1.15 17.19 -7.60
CA GLU A 166 -2.36 17.96 -7.87
C GLU A 166 -3.54 17.36 -7.11
N ALA A 167 -3.64 17.70 -5.83
CA ALA A 167 -4.94 17.78 -5.20
C ALA A 167 -5.62 19.02 -5.78
N TYR A 168 -6.37 18.88 -6.86
CA TYR A 168 -7.29 19.93 -7.27
C TYR A 168 -8.37 20.03 -6.22
N MET A 169 -8.31 21.06 -5.38
CA MET A 169 -9.49 21.53 -4.70
C MET A 169 -10.39 22.13 -5.78
N ILE A 170 -11.34 21.36 -6.26
CA ILE A 170 -12.46 21.90 -7.02
C ILE A 170 -13.19 22.80 -6.03
N ARG A 171 -13.02 24.11 -6.17
CA ARG A 171 -13.82 25.06 -5.43
C ARG A 171 -15.28 24.84 -5.85
N PRO A 172 -16.21 24.65 -4.91
CA PRO A 172 -17.61 24.66 -5.25
C PRO A 172 -17.96 26.10 -5.67
N GLY A 173 -18.47 26.26 -6.88
CA GLY A 173 -19.07 27.49 -7.35
C GLY A 173 -18.21 28.30 -8.31
N VAL A 174 -18.11 27.89 -9.53
CA VAL A 174 -18.37 28.68 -10.74
C VAL A 174 -19.05 27.77 -11.73
#